data_b50c55a381222f7cd53f335cf373665b
#
_entry.id   b50c55a381222f7cd53f335cf373665b
#
_cell.length_a   1.000
_cell.length_b   1.000
_cell.length_c   1.000
_cell.angle_alpha   90.00
_cell.angle_beta   90.00
_cell.angle_gamma   90.00
#
_symmetry.space_group_name_H-M   'P 1'
#
loop_
_entity.id
_entity.type
_entity.pdbx_description
1 polymer ?
#
loop_
_entity_poly.entity_id
_entity_poly.type
_entity_poly.pdbx_seq_one_letter_code
_entity_poly.pdbx_strand_id
1 'polypeptide(L)' 'MKTGDLVRCGHHTGIIIQEGREEFKGRGPVWFHILWFDGQSGWKHKMLLEKVDENG' A
#
# COMPACT_ATOMS: atom_id res chain seq x y z
N MET A 1 -2.40 -6.41 -3.72
CA MET A 1 -1.27 -5.52 -3.36
C MET A 1 -0.23 -6.31 -2.61
N LYS A 2 1.03 -6.03 -2.86
CA LYS A 2 2.14 -6.72 -2.23
C LYS A 2 3.33 -5.78 -2.11
N THR A 3 4.33 -6.19 -1.34
CA THR A 3 5.58 -5.44 -1.21
C THR A 3 6.19 -5.18 -2.59
N GLY A 4 6.58 -3.94 -2.82
CA GLY A 4 7.12 -3.50 -4.09
C GLY A 4 6.11 -2.83 -5.02
N ASP A 5 4.82 -2.94 -4.73
CA ASP A 5 3.79 -2.31 -5.55
C ASP A 5 3.75 -0.80 -5.32
N LEU A 6 3.53 -0.06 -6.41
CA LEU A 6 3.28 1.37 -6.33
C LEU A 6 1.82 1.61 -5.99
N VAL A 7 1.58 2.51 -5.05
CA VAL A 7 0.23 2.84 -4.61
C VAL A 7 0.07 4.35 -4.48
N ARG A 8 -1.17 4.79 -4.52
CA ARG A 8 -1.52 6.19 -4.38
C ARG A 8 -2.63 6.36 -3.37
N CYS A 9 -2.55 7.42 -2.58
CA CYS A 9 -3.60 7.83 -1.67
C CYS A 9 -3.79 9.34 -1.86
N GLY A 10 -4.89 9.74 -2.48
CA GLY A 10 -5.09 11.14 -2.82
C GLY A 10 -4.03 11.63 -3.80
N HIS A 11 -3.24 12.61 -3.37
CA HIS A 11 -2.16 13.16 -4.18
C HIS A 11 -0.79 12.57 -3.83
N HIS A 12 -0.76 11.64 -2.89
CA HIS A 12 0.49 11.04 -2.44
C HIS A 12 0.71 9.70 -3.12
N THR A 13 1.92 9.51 -3.64
CA THR A 13 2.33 8.25 -4.24
C THR A 13 3.43 7.64 -3.39
N GLY A 14 3.44 6.34 -3.27
CA GLY A 14 4.45 5.63 -2.50
C GLY A 14 4.61 4.19 -2.96
N ILE A 15 5.45 3.47 -2.25
CA ILE A 15 5.71 2.07 -2.53
C ILE A 15 5.46 1.26 -1.25
N ILE A 16 4.86 0.10 -1.40
CA ILE A 16 4.64 -0.80 -0.27
C ILE A 16 5.98 -1.43 0.11
N ILE A 17 6.40 -1.21 1.35
CA ILE A 17 7.66 -1.75 1.87
C ILE A 17 7.44 -2.92 2.82
N GLN A 18 6.22 -3.09 3.33
CA GLN A 18 5.91 -4.18 4.24
C GLN A 18 4.41 -4.45 4.21
N GLU A 19 4.03 -5.72 4.28
CA GLU A 19 2.64 -6.13 4.42
C GLU A 19 2.33 -6.31 5.89
N GLY A 20 1.12 -5.92 6.29
CA GLY A 20 0.66 -6.09 7.66
C GLY A 20 0.10 -7.48 7.91
N ARG A 21 -0.52 -7.65 9.05
CA ARG A 21 -1.12 -8.93 9.42
C ARG A 21 -2.37 -9.20 8.60
N GLU A 22 -2.58 -10.47 8.33
CA GLU A 22 -3.83 -10.95 7.76
C GLU A 22 -4.90 -10.94 8.86
N GLU A 23 -5.93 -10.12 8.69
CA GLU A 23 -7.02 -10.01 9.67
C GLU A 23 -8.08 -11.10 9.47
N PHE A 24 -8.29 -11.50 8.22
CA PHE A 24 -9.27 -12.53 7.90
C PHE A 24 -8.56 -13.66 7.17
N LYS A 25 -8.68 -14.84 7.73
CA LYS A 25 -8.01 -16.03 7.20
C LYS A 25 -8.35 -16.22 5.72
N GLY A 26 -7.31 -16.34 4.89
CA GLY A 26 -7.45 -16.57 3.47
C GLY A 26 -7.66 -15.33 2.62
N ARG A 27 -7.72 -14.15 3.23
CA ARG A 27 -7.96 -12.90 2.49
C ARG A 27 -6.72 -12.02 2.31
N GLY A 28 -5.62 -12.40 2.96
CA GLY A 28 -4.40 -11.65 2.90
C GLY A 28 -4.43 -10.39 3.76
N PRO A 29 -3.32 -9.64 3.78
CA PRO A 29 -3.22 -8.45 4.62
C PRO A 29 -4.11 -7.33 4.11
N VAL A 30 -4.61 -6.52 5.04
CA VAL A 30 -5.42 -5.34 4.73
C VAL A 30 -4.69 -4.04 5.08
N TRP A 31 -3.60 -4.14 5.84
CA TRP A 31 -2.77 -3.00 6.19
C TRP A 31 -1.43 -3.10 5.50
N PHE A 32 -0.94 -1.97 5.01
CA PHE A 32 0.34 -1.92 4.31
C PHE A 32 1.19 -0.77 4.83
N HIS A 33 2.46 -1.03 5.04
CA HIS A 33 3.42 -0.01 5.39
C HIS A 33 3.99 0.57 4.10
N ILE A 34 3.83 1.87 3.93
CA ILE A 34 4.13 2.54 2.68
C ILE A 34 5.20 3.59 2.92
N LEU A 35 6.21 3.60 2.06
CA LEU A 35 7.16 4.69 1.99
C LEU A 35 6.70 5.63 0.90
N TRP A 36 6.25 6.81 1.32
CA TRP A 36 5.77 7.84 0.40
C TRP A 36 6.95 8.56 -0.26
N PHE A 37 6.74 9.01 -1.48
CA PHE A 37 7.80 9.65 -2.25
C PHE A 37 8.24 11.01 -1.67
N ASP A 38 7.48 11.57 -0.75
CA ASP A 38 7.89 12.78 -0.03
C ASP A 38 8.84 12.49 1.15
N GLY A 39 9.20 11.22 1.36
CA GLY A 39 10.11 10.80 2.40
C GLY A 39 9.45 10.33 3.69
N GLN A 40 8.13 10.46 3.79
CA GLN A 40 7.40 10.00 4.96
C GLN A 40 7.00 8.53 4.79
N SER A 41 6.67 7.88 5.88
CA SER A 41 6.18 6.51 5.84
C SER A 41 5.06 6.33 6.85
N GLY A 42 4.23 5.31 6.63
CA GLY A 42 3.14 5.01 7.56
C GLY A 42 2.31 3.83 7.08
N TRP A 43 1.45 3.38 7.97
CA TRP A 43 0.54 2.28 7.69
C TRP A 43 -0.78 2.83 7.16
N LYS A 44 -1.29 2.22 6.10
CA LYS A 44 -2.58 2.57 5.51
C LYS A 44 -3.38 1.33 5.22
N HIS A 45 -4.70 1.44 5.41
CA HIS A 45 -5.62 0.37 5.06
C HIS A 45 -5.76 0.29 3.53
N LYS A 46 -5.87 -0.92 3.00
CA LYS A 46 -5.95 -1.13 1.54
C LYS A 46 -7.09 -0.36 0.89
N MET A 47 -8.18 -0.12 1.62
CA MET A 47 -9.32 0.64 1.08
C MET A 47 -8.98 2.10 0.81
N LEU A 48 -7.93 2.62 1.42
CA LEU A 48 -7.47 3.99 1.21
C LEU A 48 -6.44 4.08 0.10
N LEU A 49 -6.03 2.95 -0.45
CA LEU A 49 -4.96 2.87 -1.43
C LEU A 49 -5.49 2.50 -2.79
N GLU A 50 -4.90 3.11 -3.81
CA GLU A 50 -5.16 2.77 -5.19
C GLU A 50 -3.85 2.26 -5.80
N LYS A 51 -3.90 1.10 -6.42
CA LYS A 51 -2.72 0.57 -7.09
C LYS A 51 -2.42 1.38 -8.34
N VAL A 52 -1.19 1.82 -8.48
CA VAL A 52 -0.76 2.54 -9.67
C VAL A 52 -0.44 1.52 -10.75
N ASP A 53 -1.19 1.57 -11.85
CA ASP A 53 -1.00 0.67 -12.97
C ASP A 53 -0.17 1.38 -14.04
N GLU A 54 1.06 0.92 -14.25
CA GLU A 54 1.97 1.54 -15.21
C GLU A 54 1.54 1.34 -16.66
N ASN A 55 0.70 0.36 -16.90
CA ASN A 55 0.23 0.04 -18.25
C ASN A 55 -1.15 0.60 -18.54
N GLY A 56 -1.74 1.25 -17.56
CA GLY A 56 -3.10 1.70 -17.65
C GLY A 56 -3.33 3.09 -18.12
#